data_6d451c74acc436e5ae1d9aabcbdd9013
#
_entry.id   6d451c74acc436e5ae1d9aabcbdd9013
#
_cell.length_a   1.000
_cell.length_b   1.000
_cell.length_c   1.000
_cell.angle_alpha   90.00
_cell.angle_beta   90.00
_cell.angle_gamma   90.00
#
_symmetry.space_group_name_H-M   'P 1'
#
loop_
_entity.id
_entity.type
_entity.pdbx_description
1 polymer ?
#
loop_
_entity_poly.entity_id
_entity_poly.type
_entity_poly.pdbx_seq_one_letter_code
_entity_poly.pdbx_strand_id
1 'polypeptide(L)'
;MFRVHQFQKVEMVAYTRPHESWSEHERMLAIEEALVQEVGLPYRVVNTAAGDLSTAAAKRYDIEAWFPSQERYREITSCSNTTDYQARRSGIRYRLDDQGLETPHTLNGTAATDRWVLALLENFQGDVPEALQKYGAPARVEH
;
A
#
# COMPACT_ATOMS: atom_id res chain seq x y z
N MET A 1 -6.30 -8.93 17.46
CA MET A 1 -5.38 -9.50 16.45
C MET A 1 -5.03 -8.55 15.27
N PHE A 2 -5.53 -7.32 15.25
CA PHE A 2 -5.29 -6.37 14.16
C PHE A 2 -3.89 -5.74 14.15
N ARG A 3 -3.27 -5.57 15.30
CA ARG A 3 -1.88 -5.11 15.46
C ARG A 3 -1.06 -6.21 16.12
N VAL A 4 -0.01 -6.63 15.43
CA VAL A 4 0.89 -7.72 15.86
C VAL A 4 2.34 -7.26 15.80
N HIS A 5 3.25 -7.95 16.50
CA HIS A 5 4.67 -7.61 16.50
C HIS A 5 5.42 -8.13 15.26
N GLN A 6 4.88 -9.17 14.62
CA GLN A 6 5.44 -9.76 13.40
C GLN A 6 4.31 -10.07 12.43
N PHE A 7 4.49 -9.69 11.18
CA PHE A 7 3.52 -9.90 10.10
C PHE A 7 4.24 -9.94 8.75
N GLN A 8 3.55 -10.49 7.75
CA GLN A 8 4.03 -10.48 6.38
C GLN A 8 3.47 -9.28 5.62
N LYS A 9 4.32 -8.72 4.75
CA LYS A 9 3.98 -7.59 3.90
C LYS A 9 4.71 -7.66 2.57
N VAL A 10 3.98 -7.39 1.50
CA VAL A 10 4.54 -7.13 0.17
C VAL A 10 4.54 -5.63 -0.04
N GLU A 11 5.71 -5.05 -0.23
CA GLU A 11 5.89 -3.60 -0.40
C GLU A 11 6.40 -3.28 -1.80
N MET A 12 5.74 -2.33 -2.44
CA MET A 12 6.20 -1.68 -3.66
C MET A 12 7.12 -0.52 -3.29
N VAL A 13 8.26 -0.40 -3.95
CA VAL A 13 9.19 0.73 -3.79
C VAL A 13 9.49 1.30 -5.16
N ALA A 14 9.39 2.61 -5.30
CA ALA A 14 9.72 3.32 -6.53
C ALA A 14 10.76 4.42 -6.29
N TYR A 15 11.64 4.58 -7.26
CA TYR A 15 12.60 5.68 -7.37
C TYR A 15 12.27 6.45 -8.63
N THR A 16 12.05 7.76 -8.50
CA THR A 16 11.66 8.61 -9.62
C THR A 16 12.51 9.86 -9.70
N ARG A 17 12.48 10.52 -10.84
CA ARG A 17 12.91 11.92 -10.92
C ARG A 17 11.93 12.78 -10.11
N PRO A 18 12.39 13.93 -9.54
CA PRO A 18 11.54 14.77 -8.70
C PRO A 18 10.21 15.17 -9.32
N HIS A 19 10.20 15.52 -10.61
CA HIS A 19 9.01 15.97 -11.32
C HIS A 19 8.02 14.85 -11.67
N GLU A 20 8.44 13.57 -11.61
CA GLU A 20 7.62 12.40 -11.92
C GLU A 20 6.95 11.80 -10.68
N SER A 21 7.40 12.17 -9.47
CA SER A 21 7.00 11.47 -8.24
C SER A 21 5.50 11.59 -7.91
N TRP A 22 4.86 12.68 -8.32
CA TRP A 22 3.43 12.86 -8.07
C TRP A 22 2.58 11.94 -8.96
N SER A 23 2.92 11.83 -10.24
CA SER A 23 2.24 10.91 -11.16
C SER A 23 2.50 9.45 -10.78
N GLU A 24 3.71 9.13 -10.33
CA GLU A 24 4.04 7.80 -9.84
C GLU A 24 3.25 7.45 -8.56
N HIS A 25 3.02 8.43 -7.67
CA HIS A 25 2.20 8.23 -6.47
C HIS A 25 0.77 7.83 -6.83
N GLU A 26 0.15 8.55 -7.78
CA GLU A 26 -1.20 8.22 -8.26
C GLU A 26 -1.22 6.85 -8.97
N ARG A 27 -0.16 6.49 -9.72
CA ARG A 27 -0.04 5.18 -10.34
C ARG A 27 0.07 4.05 -9.31
N MET A 28 0.84 4.24 -8.24
CA MET A 28 0.96 3.26 -7.16
C MET A 28 -0.37 3.07 -6.42
N LEU A 29 -1.09 4.16 -6.13
CA LEU A 29 -2.43 4.08 -5.57
C LEU A 29 -3.37 3.28 -6.47
N ALA A 30 -3.36 3.54 -7.78
CA ALA A 30 -4.19 2.81 -8.73
C ALA A 30 -3.88 1.29 -8.75
N ILE A 31 -2.62 0.89 -8.54
CA ILE A 31 -2.26 -0.52 -8.38
C ILE A 31 -2.87 -1.11 -7.10
N GLU A 32 -2.75 -0.41 -5.97
CA GLU A 32 -3.35 -0.85 -4.71
C GLU A 32 -4.87 -1.00 -4.82
N GLU A 33 -5.55 -0.02 -5.45
CA GLU A 33 -7.00 -0.09 -5.68
C GLU A 33 -7.37 -1.26 -6.58
N ALA A 34 -6.63 -1.49 -7.67
CA ALA A 34 -6.88 -2.62 -8.57
C ALA A 34 -6.78 -3.97 -7.85
N LEU A 35 -5.79 -4.14 -6.95
CA LEU A 35 -5.65 -5.35 -6.14
C LEU A 35 -6.83 -5.55 -5.18
N VAL A 36 -7.28 -4.49 -4.50
CA VAL A 36 -8.42 -4.55 -3.58
C VAL A 36 -9.72 -4.85 -4.33
N GLN A 37 -9.90 -4.25 -5.51
CA GLN A 37 -11.05 -4.49 -6.38
C GLN A 37 -11.07 -5.93 -6.91
N GLU A 38 -9.91 -6.48 -7.29
CA GLU A 38 -9.80 -7.85 -7.82
C GLU A 38 -10.24 -8.89 -6.77
N VAL A 39 -9.96 -8.66 -5.50
CA VAL A 39 -10.42 -9.54 -4.41
C VAL A 39 -11.82 -9.21 -3.90
N GLY A 40 -12.45 -8.13 -4.39
CA GLY A 40 -13.84 -7.77 -4.10
C GLY A 40 -14.10 -7.23 -2.70
N LEU A 41 -13.10 -6.70 -2.00
CA LEU A 41 -13.29 -6.10 -0.67
C LEU A 41 -14.01 -4.75 -0.77
N PRO A 42 -15.01 -4.48 0.07
CA PRO A 42 -15.54 -3.12 0.24
C PRO A 42 -14.46 -2.21 0.83
N TYR A 43 -14.13 -1.12 0.15
CA TYR A 43 -13.05 -0.23 0.58
C TYR A 43 -13.36 1.25 0.34
N ARG A 44 -12.54 2.10 0.90
CA ARG A 44 -12.46 3.53 0.59
C ARG A 44 -11.00 3.99 0.58
N VAL A 45 -10.73 5.04 -0.19
CA VAL A 45 -9.44 5.73 -0.20
C VAL A 45 -9.52 6.96 0.69
N VAL A 46 -8.55 7.13 1.56
CA VAL A 46 -8.43 8.27 2.46
C VAL A 46 -7.13 9.02 2.16
N ASN A 47 -7.24 10.31 1.85
CA ASN A 47 -6.07 11.18 1.81
C ASN A 47 -5.73 11.59 3.24
N THR A 48 -4.58 11.15 3.75
CA THR A 48 -4.17 11.33 5.15
C THR A 48 -3.98 12.81 5.47
N ALA A 49 -4.59 13.28 6.56
CA ALA A 49 -4.45 14.64 7.03
C ALA A 49 -2.98 14.96 7.41
N ALA A 50 -2.57 16.21 7.24
CA ALA A 50 -1.19 16.63 7.51
C ALA A 50 -0.71 16.29 8.93
N GLY A 51 -1.61 16.35 9.94
CA GLY A 51 -1.29 16.02 11.32
C GLY A 51 -1.03 14.52 11.58
N ASP A 52 -1.47 13.65 10.68
CA ASP A 52 -1.32 12.19 10.78
C ASP A 52 -0.22 11.65 9.88
N LEU A 53 0.41 12.51 9.08
CA LEU A 53 1.54 12.13 8.23
C LEU A 53 2.76 11.80 9.08
N SER A 54 3.50 10.75 8.67
CA SER A 54 4.84 10.53 9.19
C SER A 54 5.77 11.66 8.75
N THR A 55 6.84 11.90 9.52
CA THR A 55 7.86 12.93 9.20
C THR A 55 8.46 12.75 7.80
N ALA A 56 8.45 11.54 7.26
CA ALA A 56 9.03 11.24 5.96
C ALA A 56 8.08 11.51 4.78
N ALA A 57 6.77 11.46 5.00
CA ALA A 57 5.79 11.53 3.91
C ALA A 57 5.38 12.98 3.61
N ALA A 58 5.46 13.37 2.33
CA ALA A 58 4.91 14.63 1.83
C ALA A 58 3.42 14.49 1.49
N LYS A 59 2.98 13.29 1.08
CA LYS A 59 1.58 12.93 0.85
C LYS A 59 1.43 11.43 1.08
N ARG A 60 0.28 11.03 1.63
CA ARG A 60 -0.06 9.63 1.85
C ARG A 60 -1.53 9.39 1.57
N TYR A 61 -1.81 8.29 0.90
CA TYR A 61 -3.11 7.69 0.82
C TYR A 61 -3.15 6.41 1.65
N ASP A 62 -4.28 6.19 2.33
CA ASP A 62 -4.60 4.93 2.99
C ASP A 62 -5.78 4.29 2.28
N ILE A 63 -5.71 2.99 2.02
CA ILE A 63 -6.87 2.20 1.63
C ILE A 63 -7.38 1.51 2.88
N GLU A 64 -8.65 1.76 3.19
CA GLU A 64 -9.34 1.17 4.31
C GLU A 64 -10.42 0.20 3.81
N ALA A 65 -10.37 -1.06 4.25
CA ALA A 65 -11.43 -2.04 4.02
C ALA A 65 -12.45 -2.03 5.15
N TRP A 66 -13.67 -2.43 4.83
CA TRP A 66 -14.73 -2.63 5.81
C TRP A 66 -14.47 -3.86 6.66
N PHE A 67 -14.63 -3.75 7.98
CA PHE A 67 -14.55 -4.86 8.93
C PHE A 67 -15.90 -5.03 9.63
N PRO A 68 -16.72 -6.04 9.22
CA PRO A 68 -18.04 -6.26 9.77
C PRO A 68 -18.08 -6.40 11.30
N SER A 69 -17.12 -7.14 11.89
CA SER A 69 -17.04 -7.33 13.34
C SER A 69 -16.79 -6.06 14.14
N GLN A 70 -16.27 -5.03 13.50
CA GLN A 70 -15.93 -3.75 14.11
C GLN A 70 -16.87 -2.61 13.66
N GLU A 71 -17.76 -2.90 12.70
CA GLU A 71 -18.68 -1.93 12.06
C GLU A 71 -17.98 -0.65 11.59
N ARG A 72 -16.76 -0.79 11.03
CA ARG A 72 -15.96 0.35 10.53
C ARG A 72 -14.91 -0.04 9.50
N TYR A 73 -14.47 0.98 8.79
CA TYR A 73 -13.31 0.89 7.91
C TYR A 73 -12.00 0.90 8.69
N ARG A 74 -11.05 0.08 8.26
CA ARG A 74 -9.70 -0.01 8.84
C ARG A 74 -8.66 -0.04 7.72
N GLU A 75 -7.56 0.66 7.95
CA GLU A 75 -6.41 0.65 7.05
C GLU A 75 -5.88 -0.75 6.82
N ILE A 76 -5.82 -1.17 5.57
CA ILE A 76 -5.21 -2.43 5.14
C ILE A 76 -3.92 -2.21 4.34
N THR A 77 -3.79 -1.08 3.66
CA THR A 77 -2.63 -0.69 2.87
C THR A 77 -2.48 0.82 2.84
N SER A 78 -1.29 1.30 2.53
CA SER A 78 -0.99 2.73 2.42
C SER A 78 0.08 2.99 1.35
N CYS A 79 -0.03 4.14 0.68
CA CYS A 79 0.88 4.59 -0.35
C CYS A 79 1.41 5.99 -0.02
N SER A 80 2.73 6.16 0.04
CA SER A 80 3.39 7.40 0.45
C SER A 80 4.38 7.91 -0.60
N ASN A 81 4.31 9.21 -0.88
CA ASN A 81 5.38 9.94 -1.55
C ASN A 81 6.24 10.62 -0.48
N THR A 82 7.51 10.23 -0.38
CA THR A 82 8.46 10.74 0.61
C THR A 82 9.40 11.78 0.03
N THR A 83 9.17 12.19 -1.21
CA THR A 83 10.04 13.09 -1.96
C THR A 83 11.52 12.68 -1.85
N ASP A 84 12.43 13.59 -1.57
CA ASP A 84 13.85 13.31 -1.40
C ASP A 84 14.25 12.92 0.04
N TYR A 85 13.30 12.91 0.98
CA TYR A 85 13.59 12.75 2.41
C TYR A 85 14.37 11.48 2.75
N GLN A 86 13.90 10.32 2.27
CA GLN A 86 14.56 9.04 2.51
C GLN A 86 15.85 8.91 1.69
N ALA A 87 15.83 9.32 0.43
CA ALA A 87 16.98 9.24 -0.45
C ALA A 87 18.18 10.05 0.07
N ARG A 88 17.95 11.26 0.58
CA ARG A 88 19.01 12.08 1.21
C ARG A 88 19.63 11.38 2.42
N ARG A 89 18.82 10.79 3.29
CA ARG A 89 19.29 10.09 4.51
C ARG A 89 20.05 8.81 4.20
N SER A 90 19.62 8.09 3.16
CA SER A 90 20.27 6.85 2.73
C SER A 90 21.45 7.08 1.78
N GLY A 91 21.73 8.33 1.43
CA GLY A 91 22.82 8.66 0.52
C GLY A 91 22.58 8.23 -0.93
N ILE A 92 21.31 7.97 -1.29
CA ILE A 92 20.94 7.51 -2.64
C ILE A 92 21.07 8.65 -3.63
N ARG A 93 21.77 8.39 -4.73
CA ARG A 93 21.98 9.33 -5.84
C ARG A 93 21.84 8.58 -7.15
N TYR A 94 21.44 9.30 -8.20
CA TYR A 94 21.48 8.80 -9.56
C TYR A 94 22.24 9.79 -10.45
N ARG A 95 22.77 9.31 -11.56
CA ARG A 95 23.51 10.12 -12.50
C ARG A 95 22.61 10.52 -13.68
N LEU A 96 22.60 11.79 -13.99
CA LEU A 96 21.96 12.35 -15.16
C LEU A 96 23.07 12.72 -16.15
N ASP A 97 23.43 11.79 -17.03
CA ASP A 97 24.45 11.99 -18.08
C ASP A 97 25.58 12.93 -17.63
N ASP A 98 25.76 14.06 -18.31
CA ASP A 98 26.81 15.05 -18.01
C ASP A 98 26.42 16.08 -16.93
N GLN A 99 25.21 15.99 -16.37
CA GLN A 99 24.70 16.98 -15.40
C GLN A 99 25.06 16.68 -13.95
N GLY A 100 25.76 15.57 -13.68
CA GLY A 100 26.22 15.21 -12.34
C GLY A 100 25.31 14.25 -11.58
N LEU A 101 25.38 14.31 -10.24
CA LEU A 101 24.61 13.43 -9.35
C LEU A 101 23.43 14.18 -8.74
N GLU A 102 22.24 13.60 -8.87
CA GLU A 102 21.01 14.10 -8.28
C GLU A 102 20.43 13.13 -7.24
N THR A 103 19.57 13.65 -6.37
CA THR A 103 18.83 12.86 -5.39
C THR A 103 17.47 12.48 -5.99
N PRO A 104 17.11 11.19 -6.06
CA PRO A 104 15.79 10.80 -6.51
C PRO A 104 14.73 11.10 -5.45
N HIS A 105 13.47 11.15 -5.87
CA HIS A 105 12.35 10.97 -4.98
C HIS A 105 12.12 9.47 -4.74
N THR A 106 11.66 9.12 -3.53
CA THR A 106 11.30 7.76 -3.17
C THR A 106 9.82 7.70 -2.83
N LEU A 107 9.20 6.59 -3.22
CA LEU A 107 7.81 6.28 -2.91
C LEU A 107 7.74 4.84 -2.42
N ASN A 108 6.79 4.59 -1.54
CA ASN A 108 6.50 3.23 -1.09
C ASN A 108 4.99 3.04 -1.00
N GLY A 109 4.56 1.82 -1.25
CA GLY A 109 3.16 1.44 -1.20
C GLY A 109 3.01 -0.04 -0.86
N THR A 110 2.09 -0.34 0.03
CA THR A 110 1.83 -1.70 0.47
C THR A 110 0.92 -2.40 -0.54
N ALA A 111 1.41 -3.45 -1.20
CA ALA A 111 0.57 -4.26 -2.08
C ALA A 111 -0.36 -5.19 -1.30
N ALA A 112 0.14 -5.86 -0.26
CA ALA A 112 -0.68 -6.71 0.61
C ALA A 112 -0.04 -6.92 1.99
N THR A 113 -0.86 -7.19 3.00
CA THR A 113 -0.44 -7.58 4.36
C THR A 113 -1.35 -8.66 4.91
N ASP A 114 -1.00 -9.25 6.06
CA ASP A 114 -1.86 -10.19 6.79
C ASP A 114 -3.23 -9.60 7.17
N ARG A 115 -3.36 -8.27 7.22
CA ARG A 115 -4.66 -7.59 7.45
C ARG A 115 -5.67 -7.87 6.35
N TRP A 116 -5.20 -8.07 5.11
CA TRP A 116 -6.07 -8.44 4.00
C TRP A 116 -6.75 -9.78 4.24
N VAL A 117 -6.00 -10.76 4.81
CA VAL A 117 -6.57 -12.08 5.16
C VAL A 117 -7.69 -11.91 6.17
N LEU A 118 -7.50 -11.07 7.20
CA LEU A 118 -8.55 -10.79 8.18
C LEU A 118 -9.79 -10.15 7.53
N ALA A 119 -9.58 -9.16 6.65
CA ALA A 119 -10.68 -8.52 5.93
C ALA A 119 -11.45 -9.50 5.04
N LEU A 120 -10.73 -10.39 4.33
CA LEU A 120 -11.32 -11.42 3.48
C LEU A 120 -12.15 -12.42 4.31
N LEU A 121 -11.60 -12.93 5.42
CA LEU A 121 -12.30 -13.87 6.30
C LEU A 121 -13.59 -13.27 6.87
N GLU A 122 -13.58 -12.00 7.28
CA GLU A 122 -14.76 -11.33 7.83
C GLU A 122 -15.82 -11.02 6.76
N ASN A 123 -15.41 -10.58 5.56
CA ASN A 123 -16.35 -10.21 4.51
C ASN A 123 -16.94 -11.42 3.77
N PHE A 124 -16.17 -12.49 3.59
CA PHE A 124 -16.55 -13.66 2.80
C PHE A 124 -16.84 -14.91 3.64
N GLN A 125 -16.79 -14.83 4.97
CA GLN A 125 -17.16 -15.93 5.88
C GLN A 125 -16.45 -17.26 5.58
N GLY A 126 -15.18 -17.17 5.18
CA GLY A 126 -14.32 -18.29 4.85
C GLY A 126 -14.31 -18.68 3.37
N ASP A 127 -15.21 -18.18 2.54
CA ASP A 127 -15.07 -18.33 1.08
C ASP A 127 -13.88 -17.51 0.58
N VAL A 128 -13.18 -18.03 -0.43
CA VAL A 128 -11.99 -17.39 -0.98
C VAL A 128 -12.30 -16.81 -2.36
N PRO A 129 -12.02 -15.52 -2.61
CA PRO A 129 -12.23 -14.90 -3.92
C PRO A 129 -11.58 -15.69 -5.06
N GLU A 130 -12.27 -15.81 -6.19
CA GLU A 130 -11.74 -16.51 -7.38
C GLU A 130 -10.39 -15.97 -7.85
N ALA A 131 -10.19 -14.67 -7.67
CA ALA A 131 -8.92 -14.00 -7.97
C ALA A 131 -7.71 -14.65 -7.28
N LEU A 132 -7.89 -15.22 -6.09
CA LEU A 132 -6.84 -15.90 -5.34
C LEU A 132 -6.76 -17.39 -5.67
N GLN A 133 -7.88 -18.03 -6.03
CA GLN A 133 -7.93 -19.46 -6.34
C GLN A 133 -7.05 -19.81 -7.55
N LYS A 134 -6.96 -18.92 -8.55
CA LYS A 134 -6.07 -19.10 -9.72
C LYS A 134 -4.58 -19.21 -9.36
N TYR A 135 -4.21 -18.78 -8.14
CA TYR A 135 -2.85 -18.88 -7.62
C TYR A 135 -2.69 -19.99 -6.57
N GLY A 136 -3.65 -20.91 -6.49
CA GLY A 136 -3.56 -22.10 -5.64
C GLY A 136 -4.22 -21.95 -4.26
N ALA A 137 -4.92 -20.83 -4.00
CA ALA A 137 -5.73 -20.74 -2.79
C ALA A 137 -6.92 -21.70 -2.86
N PRO A 138 -7.34 -22.33 -1.72
CA PRO A 138 -8.53 -23.18 -1.70
C PRO A 138 -9.79 -22.35 -1.96
N ALA A 139 -10.88 -22.96 -2.43
CA ALA A 139 -12.14 -22.26 -2.64
C ALA A 139 -12.78 -21.81 -1.31
N ARG A 140 -12.45 -22.49 -0.22
CA ARG A 140 -12.94 -22.18 1.12
C ARG A 140 -11.89 -22.52 2.17
N VAL A 141 -11.82 -21.72 3.24
CA VAL A 141 -11.05 -22.01 4.45
C VAL A 141 -11.97 -22.78 5.41
N GLU A 142 -11.60 -24.01 5.76
CA GLU A 142 -12.31 -24.81 6.78
C GLU A 142 -11.85 -24.36 8.17
N HIS A 143 -12.81 -24.35 9.12
CA HIS A 143 -12.58 -24.03 10.53
C HIS A 143 -12.12 -25.23 11.33
#